data_ab322f3fdeedd136f505b0589c406277
#
_entry.id   ab322f3fdeedd136f505b0589c406277
#
_cell.length_a   1.000
_cell.length_b   1.000
_cell.length_c   1.000
_cell.angle_alpha   90.00
_cell.angle_beta   90.00
_cell.angle_gamma   90.00
#
_symmetry.space_group_name_H-M   'P 1'
#
loop_
_entity.id
_entity.type
_entity.pdbx_description
1 polymer ?
#
loop_
_entity_poly.entity_id
_entity_poly.type
_entity_poly.pdbx_seq_one_letter_code
_entity_poly.pdbx_strand_id
1 'polypeptide(L)'
;VLILKSSIGNRSLGWDLLPPGSPRHEVETTNKKTGEKITLVTPAHNDEVRHASWTKGEVPAPPKHTWHAGLQYLGDVARAKDVLKNLGKYYPDATEYEVAGFLWWQGDKDRYNAAHATVYGKNLNQLFKALREEFDAPKAKMVVATLGQTNKDTATGNEKLIIDGMFAFGDKHKGEAAVVYTNPISMGSSSNAHYGGNA
;
A
#
# COMPACT_ATOMS: atom_id res chain seq x y z
N VAL A 1 -20.99 7.37 12.43
CA VAL A 1 -19.81 7.14 11.55
C VAL A 1 -19.26 5.75 11.82
N LEU A 2 -19.11 4.95 10.78
CA LEU A 2 -18.48 3.64 10.85
C LEU A 2 -17.05 3.74 10.29
N ILE A 3 -16.08 3.25 11.07
CA ILE A 3 -14.68 3.13 10.64
C ILE A 3 -14.33 1.64 10.58
N LEU A 4 -14.03 1.15 9.40
CA LEU A 4 -13.54 -0.21 9.18
C LEU A 4 -12.02 -0.18 9.12
N LYS A 5 -11.38 -0.81 10.11
CA LYS A 5 -9.91 -0.90 10.18
C LYS A 5 -9.47 -2.29 9.71
N SER A 6 -8.61 -2.31 8.70
CA SER A 6 -7.91 -3.52 8.26
C SER A 6 -6.41 -3.25 8.25
N SER A 7 -5.69 -3.83 9.18
CA SER A 7 -4.24 -3.65 9.25
C SER A 7 -3.58 -4.89 9.85
N ILE A 8 -2.60 -5.41 9.12
CA ILE A 8 -1.70 -6.48 9.57
C ILE A 8 -0.29 -5.97 9.39
N GLY A 9 0.55 -6.15 10.40
CA GLY A 9 1.95 -5.73 10.36
C GLY A 9 2.75 -6.45 9.26
N ASN A 10 3.80 -5.80 8.77
CA ASN A 10 4.74 -6.36 7.81
C ASN A 10 4.12 -6.73 6.44
N ARG A 11 3.15 -5.93 5.97
CA ARG A 11 2.50 -6.09 4.67
C ARG A 11 2.95 -5.01 3.69
N SER A 12 3.20 -5.41 2.44
CA SER A 12 3.64 -4.52 1.37
C SER A 12 2.49 -4.18 0.41
N LEU A 13 2.50 -2.96 -0.12
CA LEU A 13 1.62 -2.58 -1.22
C LEU A 13 2.06 -3.26 -2.53
N GLY A 14 3.36 -3.50 -2.69
CA GLY A 14 3.92 -4.13 -3.88
C GLY A 14 3.62 -5.62 -4.02
N TRP A 15 3.05 -6.28 -3.01
CA TRP A 15 2.68 -7.70 -3.07
C TRP A 15 1.45 -8.06 -2.26
N ASP A 16 1.47 -7.94 -0.92
CA ASP A 16 0.36 -8.40 -0.06
C ASP A 16 -0.95 -7.66 -0.34
N LEU A 17 -0.85 -6.34 -0.53
CA LEU A 17 -1.97 -5.41 -0.71
C LEU A 17 -2.09 -4.94 -2.18
N LEU A 18 -1.45 -5.64 -3.12
CA LEU A 18 -1.42 -5.26 -4.52
C LEU A 18 -2.84 -5.26 -5.11
N PRO A 19 -3.36 -4.10 -5.55
CA PRO A 19 -4.76 -3.99 -5.96
C PRO A 19 -5.01 -4.58 -7.34
N PRO A 20 -6.26 -4.94 -7.68
CA PRO A 20 -6.65 -5.35 -9.02
C PRO A 20 -6.21 -4.36 -10.10
N GLY A 21 -5.83 -4.89 -11.26
CA GLY A 21 -5.34 -4.10 -12.38
C GLY A 21 -3.87 -3.65 -12.26
N SER A 22 -3.16 -4.04 -11.19
CA SER A 22 -1.71 -3.80 -11.10
C SER A 22 -0.96 -4.74 -12.04
N PRO A 23 -0.17 -4.21 -13.00
CA PRO A 23 0.64 -5.02 -13.90
C PRO A 23 1.98 -5.40 -13.28
N ARG A 24 2.71 -6.31 -13.92
CA ARG A 24 4.14 -6.49 -13.65
C ARG A 24 4.92 -5.25 -14.08
N HIS A 25 5.95 -4.92 -13.31
CA HIS A 25 6.89 -3.85 -13.65
C HIS A 25 8.30 -4.41 -13.68
N GLU A 26 9.11 -3.92 -14.63
CA GLU A 26 10.55 -4.12 -14.65
C GLU A 26 11.22 -2.90 -14.02
N VAL A 27 12.12 -3.14 -13.08
CA VAL A 27 12.83 -2.12 -12.32
C VAL A 27 14.32 -2.36 -12.37
N GLU A 28 15.05 -1.44 -12.97
CA GLU A 28 16.51 -1.47 -12.93
C GLU A 28 17.00 -1.06 -11.53
N THR A 29 17.92 -1.83 -10.99
CA THR A 29 18.54 -1.57 -9.70
C THR A 29 19.95 -2.14 -9.65
N THR A 30 20.65 -1.91 -8.55
CA THR A 30 21.98 -2.49 -8.31
C THR A 30 21.86 -3.57 -7.24
N ASN A 31 22.40 -4.74 -7.54
CA ASN A 31 22.53 -5.80 -6.56
C ASN A 31 23.49 -5.35 -5.44
N LYS A 32 22.97 -5.22 -4.24
CA LYS A 32 23.76 -4.71 -3.10
C LYS A 32 24.94 -5.59 -2.70
N LYS A 33 24.93 -6.87 -3.10
CA LYS A 33 26.00 -7.82 -2.77
C LYS A 33 27.12 -7.83 -3.80
N THR A 34 26.76 -7.76 -5.09
CA THR A 34 27.72 -7.88 -6.20
C THR A 34 28.08 -6.54 -6.82
N GLY A 35 27.29 -5.48 -6.61
CA GLY A 35 27.46 -4.19 -7.27
C GLY A 35 26.98 -4.16 -8.73
N GLU A 36 26.48 -5.27 -9.25
CA GLU A 36 26.05 -5.40 -10.65
C GLU A 36 24.66 -4.78 -10.87
N LYS A 37 24.46 -4.21 -12.05
CA LYS A 37 23.13 -3.77 -12.49
C LYS A 37 22.27 -4.99 -12.80
N ILE A 38 21.09 -5.04 -12.22
CA ILE A 38 20.09 -6.08 -12.45
C ILE A 38 18.73 -5.46 -12.72
N THR A 39 17.88 -6.19 -13.42
CA THR A 39 16.47 -5.84 -13.57
C THR A 39 15.63 -6.77 -12.69
N LEU A 40 14.89 -6.19 -11.77
CA LEU A 40 13.89 -6.90 -10.97
C LEU A 40 12.52 -6.81 -11.63
N VAL A 41 11.72 -7.86 -11.47
CA VAL A 41 10.31 -7.90 -11.90
C VAL A 41 9.43 -7.92 -10.68
N THR A 42 8.43 -7.03 -10.62
CA THR A 42 7.37 -7.08 -9.60
C THR A 42 6.22 -7.95 -10.09
N PRO A 43 5.45 -8.57 -9.19
CA PRO A 43 4.26 -9.33 -9.59
C PRO A 43 3.17 -8.42 -10.17
N ALA A 44 2.29 -9.00 -10.98
CA ALA A 44 0.96 -8.48 -11.22
C ALA A 44 0.00 -8.95 -10.12
N HIS A 45 -1.15 -8.29 -10.00
CA HIS A 45 -2.22 -8.79 -9.13
C HIS A 45 -2.62 -10.23 -9.51
N ASN A 46 -2.81 -11.08 -8.53
CA ASN A 46 -3.08 -12.52 -8.63
C ASN A 46 -1.91 -13.38 -9.14
N ASP A 47 -0.72 -12.85 -9.33
CA ASP A 47 0.43 -13.70 -9.63
C ASP A 47 0.72 -14.67 -8.47
N GLU A 48 0.70 -15.96 -8.77
CA GLU A 48 1.04 -17.04 -7.85
C GLU A 48 2.56 -17.25 -7.80
N VAL A 49 3.25 -16.34 -7.12
CA VAL A 49 4.71 -16.35 -7.01
C VAL A 49 5.14 -16.36 -5.56
N ARG A 50 6.24 -17.06 -5.29
CA ARG A 50 6.78 -17.20 -3.93
C ARG A 50 7.45 -15.91 -3.41
N HIS A 51 7.99 -15.11 -4.31
CA HIS A 51 8.75 -13.91 -3.98
C HIS A 51 8.01 -12.66 -4.43
N ALA A 52 8.11 -11.63 -3.62
CA ALA A 52 7.52 -10.32 -3.92
C ALA A 52 8.19 -9.60 -5.11
N SER A 53 9.38 -10.03 -5.53
CA SER A 53 10.06 -9.66 -6.78
C SER A 53 11.11 -10.69 -7.10
N TRP A 54 11.51 -10.79 -8.37
CA TRP A 54 12.54 -11.72 -8.86
C TRP A 54 13.41 -11.06 -9.95
N THR A 55 14.57 -11.63 -10.23
CA THR A 55 15.45 -11.15 -11.30
C THR A 55 14.83 -11.49 -12.66
N LYS A 56 14.85 -10.54 -13.59
CA LYS A 56 14.39 -10.77 -14.97
C LYS A 56 15.15 -11.94 -15.60
N GLY A 57 14.42 -12.84 -16.22
CA GLY A 57 14.97 -14.09 -16.80
C GLY A 57 14.94 -15.29 -15.84
N GLU A 58 14.77 -15.06 -14.53
CA GLU A 58 14.50 -16.15 -13.59
C GLU A 58 13.01 -16.53 -13.59
N VAL A 59 12.74 -17.81 -13.39
CA VAL A 59 11.37 -18.30 -13.15
C VAL A 59 11.13 -18.26 -11.66
N PRO A 60 10.18 -17.43 -11.17
CA PRO A 60 9.89 -17.40 -9.75
C PRO A 60 9.32 -18.74 -9.30
N ALA A 61 9.79 -19.23 -8.16
CA ALA A 61 9.23 -20.45 -7.59
C ALA A 61 7.75 -20.24 -7.25
N PRO A 62 6.90 -21.29 -7.36
CA PRO A 62 5.51 -21.23 -6.93
C PRO A 62 5.43 -20.96 -5.42
N PRO A 63 4.34 -20.38 -4.93
CA PRO A 63 4.16 -20.13 -3.51
C PRO A 63 4.16 -21.42 -2.71
N LYS A 64 4.66 -21.37 -1.47
CA LYS A 64 4.62 -22.54 -0.56
C LYS A 64 3.20 -22.87 -0.07
N HIS A 65 2.30 -21.92 -0.13
CA HIS A 65 0.91 -22.00 0.29
C HIS A 65 0.04 -21.31 -0.77
N THR A 66 -1.24 -21.23 -0.55
CA THR A 66 -2.22 -20.55 -1.43
C THR A 66 -2.06 -19.01 -1.49
N TRP A 67 -0.93 -18.48 -1.03
CA TRP A 67 -0.67 -17.04 -1.05
C TRP A 67 -0.30 -16.57 -2.45
N HIS A 68 -0.92 -15.49 -2.89
CA HIS A 68 -0.67 -14.82 -4.17
C HIS A 68 -0.62 -13.31 -4.00
N ALA A 69 -0.15 -12.62 -5.02
CA ALA A 69 -0.08 -11.15 -5.00
C ALA A 69 -1.49 -10.54 -4.90
N GLY A 70 -1.72 -9.73 -3.87
CA GLY A 70 -3.01 -9.10 -3.60
C GLY A 70 -3.96 -9.89 -2.70
N LEU A 71 -3.59 -11.08 -2.19
CA LEU A 71 -4.47 -11.88 -1.35
C LEU A 71 -4.98 -11.11 -0.11
N GLN A 72 -4.10 -10.33 0.53
CA GLN A 72 -4.50 -9.51 1.69
C GLN A 72 -5.53 -8.44 1.27
N TYR A 73 -5.30 -7.76 0.14
CA TYR A 73 -6.24 -6.78 -0.42
C TYR A 73 -7.63 -7.41 -0.61
N LEU A 74 -7.70 -8.56 -1.29
CA LEU A 74 -8.97 -9.27 -1.54
C LEU A 74 -9.69 -9.62 -0.25
N GLY A 75 -8.95 -10.14 0.74
CA GLY A 75 -9.51 -10.49 2.04
C GLY A 75 -10.03 -9.28 2.83
N ASP A 76 -9.31 -8.15 2.77
CA ASP A 76 -9.70 -6.93 3.46
C ASP A 76 -10.95 -6.30 2.83
N VAL A 77 -11.01 -6.23 1.51
CA VAL A 77 -12.18 -5.75 0.76
C VAL A 77 -13.39 -6.65 1.01
N ALA A 78 -13.22 -7.97 0.94
CA ALA A 78 -14.31 -8.91 1.20
C ALA A 78 -14.90 -8.73 2.61
N ARG A 79 -14.05 -8.59 3.64
CA ARG A 79 -14.53 -8.34 5.02
C ARG A 79 -15.24 -7.01 5.16
N ALA A 80 -14.74 -5.95 4.54
CA ALA A 80 -15.40 -4.64 4.57
C ALA A 80 -16.77 -4.69 3.89
N LYS A 81 -16.87 -5.33 2.72
CA LYS A 81 -18.14 -5.53 2.01
C LYS A 81 -19.15 -6.36 2.83
N ASP A 82 -18.68 -7.39 3.54
CA ASP A 82 -19.54 -8.20 4.41
C ASP A 82 -20.13 -7.36 5.55
N VAL A 83 -19.33 -6.51 6.20
CA VAL A 83 -19.82 -5.58 7.23
C VAL A 83 -20.86 -4.62 6.66
N LEU A 84 -20.61 -4.03 5.50
CA LEU A 84 -21.53 -3.08 4.86
C LEU A 84 -22.84 -3.76 4.44
N LYS A 85 -22.76 -4.99 3.92
CA LYS A 85 -23.93 -5.80 3.57
C LYS A 85 -24.78 -6.13 4.79
N ASN A 86 -24.16 -6.30 5.94
CA ASN A 86 -24.82 -6.63 7.21
C ASN A 86 -24.93 -5.41 8.14
N LEU A 87 -25.04 -4.20 7.58
CA LEU A 87 -25.01 -2.94 8.33
C LEU A 87 -26.04 -2.90 9.46
N GLY A 88 -27.27 -3.36 9.23
CA GLY A 88 -28.34 -3.41 10.22
C GLY A 88 -28.03 -4.25 11.48
N LYS A 89 -27.06 -5.17 11.40
CA LYS A 89 -26.56 -5.90 12.58
C LYS A 89 -25.80 -4.99 13.55
N TYR A 90 -25.11 -3.97 13.03
CA TYR A 90 -24.27 -3.05 13.80
C TYR A 90 -24.98 -1.72 14.08
N TYR A 91 -25.84 -1.30 13.17
CA TYR A 91 -26.62 -0.07 13.19
C TYR A 91 -28.05 -0.39 12.77
N PRO A 92 -28.94 -0.84 13.70
CA PRO A 92 -30.28 -1.31 13.37
C PRO A 92 -31.16 -0.29 12.65
N ASP A 93 -30.93 0.99 12.91
CA ASP A 93 -31.70 2.10 12.31
C ASP A 93 -31.11 2.62 10.98
N ALA A 94 -29.96 2.08 10.55
CA ALA A 94 -29.34 2.50 9.30
C ALA A 94 -29.98 1.76 8.11
N THR A 95 -30.54 2.53 7.20
CA THR A 95 -31.15 2.03 5.96
C THR A 95 -30.21 2.13 4.76
N GLU A 96 -29.19 2.99 4.86
CA GLU A 96 -28.23 3.26 3.79
C GLU A 96 -26.88 3.67 4.36
N TYR A 97 -25.84 3.69 3.52
CA TYR A 97 -24.52 4.20 3.88
C TYR A 97 -23.87 4.91 2.68
N GLU A 98 -22.92 5.75 2.99
CA GLU A 98 -22.02 6.38 2.03
C GLU A 98 -20.58 6.06 2.41
N VAL A 99 -19.75 5.68 1.43
CA VAL A 99 -18.30 5.54 1.62
C VAL A 99 -17.65 6.89 1.38
N ALA A 100 -17.41 7.64 2.44
CA ALA A 100 -16.86 8.99 2.37
C ALA A 100 -15.39 9.02 1.94
N GLY A 101 -14.62 7.99 2.30
CA GLY A 101 -13.21 7.96 1.94
C GLY A 101 -12.42 6.79 2.53
N PHE A 102 -11.13 6.80 2.19
CA PHE A 102 -10.15 5.79 2.57
C PHE A 102 -8.99 6.44 3.34
N LEU A 103 -8.52 5.78 4.38
CA LEU A 103 -7.34 6.16 5.15
C LEU A 103 -6.23 5.16 4.86
N TRP A 104 -5.10 5.65 4.37
CA TRP A 104 -3.95 4.82 4.02
C TRP A 104 -2.72 5.18 4.84
N TRP A 105 -2.22 4.23 5.58
CA TRP A 105 -1.02 4.39 6.40
C TRP A 105 -0.16 3.13 6.31
N GLN A 106 0.65 3.05 5.26
CA GLN A 106 1.45 1.89 4.94
C GLN A 106 2.67 2.33 4.10
N GLY A 107 3.70 1.54 4.01
CA GLY A 107 4.91 1.75 3.20
C GLY A 107 6.16 1.16 3.85
N ASP A 108 6.12 0.86 5.14
CA ASP A 108 7.30 0.38 5.87
C ASP A 108 7.86 -0.91 5.25
N LYS A 109 7.01 -1.87 4.89
CA LYS A 109 7.47 -3.12 4.27
C LYS A 109 8.07 -2.93 2.89
N ASP A 110 7.54 -1.99 2.11
CA ASP A 110 8.01 -1.74 0.74
C ASP A 110 9.43 -1.16 0.69
N ARG A 111 9.87 -0.43 1.73
CA ARG A 111 11.23 0.13 1.78
C ARG A 111 12.34 -0.93 1.80
N TYR A 112 12.04 -2.15 2.15
CA TYR A 112 13.00 -3.26 2.15
C TYR A 112 13.16 -3.92 0.78
N ASN A 113 12.36 -3.54 -0.23
CA ASN A 113 12.41 -4.06 -1.58
C ASN A 113 12.52 -2.91 -2.59
N ALA A 114 13.65 -2.84 -3.30
CA ALA A 114 13.92 -1.75 -4.24
C ALA A 114 12.89 -1.66 -5.38
N ALA A 115 12.41 -2.82 -5.88
CA ALA A 115 11.40 -2.85 -6.92
C ALA A 115 10.06 -2.30 -6.40
N HIS A 116 9.63 -2.71 -5.21
CA HIS A 116 8.41 -2.20 -4.60
C HIS A 116 8.47 -0.69 -4.33
N ALA A 117 9.59 -0.22 -3.75
CA ALA A 117 9.78 1.20 -3.50
C ALA A 117 9.70 2.04 -4.78
N THR A 118 10.31 1.57 -5.86
CA THR A 118 10.31 2.26 -7.16
C THR A 118 8.91 2.38 -7.75
N VAL A 119 8.06 1.37 -7.60
CA VAL A 119 6.72 1.37 -8.18
C VAL A 119 5.63 1.79 -7.17
N TYR A 120 6.01 2.17 -5.95
CA TYR A 120 5.08 2.47 -4.86
C TYR A 120 4.00 3.49 -5.26
N GLY A 121 4.40 4.61 -5.83
CA GLY A 121 3.47 5.64 -6.28
C GLY A 121 2.50 5.16 -7.38
N LYS A 122 2.96 4.26 -8.27
CA LYS A 122 2.09 3.65 -9.29
C LYS A 122 1.03 2.75 -8.63
N ASN A 123 1.47 1.90 -7.71
CA ASN A 123 0.57 1.00 -6.97
C ASN A 123 -0.41 1.76 -6.08
N LEU A 124 0.01 2.88 -5.47
CA LEU A 124 -0.88 3.74 -4.68
C LEU A 124 -1.98 4.39 -5.54
N ASN A 125 -1.64 4.84 -6.75
CA ASN A 125 -2.63 5.33 -7.71
C ASN A 125 -3.63 4.22 -8.11
N GLN A 126 -3.14 3.02 -8.36
CA GLN A 126 -3.99 1.87 -8.70
C GLN A 126 -4.87 1.45 -7.51
N LEU A 127 -4.34 1.50 -6.29
CA LEU A 127 -5.10 1.23 -5.06
C LEU A 127 -6.29 2.20 -4.91
N PHE A 128 -6.06 3.48 -5.10
CA PHE A 128 -7.12 4.49 -4.99
C PHE A 128 -8.22 4.25 -6.01
N LYS A 129 -7.85 3.97 -7.26
CA LYS A 129 -8.79 3.61 -8.33
C LYS A 129 -9.58 2.35 -7.95
N ALA A 130 -8.88 1.27 -7.60
CA ALA A 130 -9.49 -0.01 -7.27
C ALA A 130 -10.46 0.08 -6.08
N LEU A 131 -10.10 0.80 -5.01
CA LEU A 131 -11.00 1.00 -3.86
C LEU A 131 -12.28 1.74 -4.24
N ARG A 132 -12.20 2.78 -5.09
CA ARG A 132 -13.39 3.48 -5.58
C ARG A 132 -14.30 2.57 -6.40
N GLU A 133 -13.72 1.73 -7.25
CA GLU A 133 -14.45 0.75 -8.05
C GLU A 133 -15.08 -0.34 -7.18
N GLU A 134 -14.33 -0.90 -6.24
CA GLU A 134 -14.79 -1.97 -5.34
C GLU A 134 -15.99 -1.57 -4.47
N PHE A 135 -16.02 -0.33 -4.02
CA PHE A 135 -17.07 0.18 -3.14
C PHE A 135 -18.12 1.04 -3.85
N ASP A 136 -18.08 1.10 -5.18
CA ASP A 136 -18.95 2.00 -6.00
C ASP A 136 -19.00 3.43 -5.43
N ALA A 137 -17.82 3.94 -5.10
CA ALA A 137 -17.65 5.21 -4.41
C ALA A 137 -16.74 6.18 -5.19
N PRO A 138 -17.15 6.61 -6.41
CA PRO A 138 -16.30 7.41 -7.30
C PRO A 138 -15.91 8.78 -6.72
N LYS A 139 -16.66 9.28 -5.74
CA LYS A 139 -16.40 10.55 -5.06
C LYS A 139 -15.63 10.39 -3.73
N ALA A 140 -15.40 9.17 -3.27
CA ALA A 140 -14.68 8.91 -2.02
C ALA A 140 -13.30 9.56 -2.05
N LYS A 141 -12.91 10.18 -0.95
CA LYS A 141 -11.61 10.84 -0.80
C LYS A 141 -10.57 9.86 -0.26
N MET A 142 -9.29 10.20 -0.39
CA MET A 142 -8.22 9.42 0.23
C MET A 142 -7.30 10.32 1.05
N VAL A 143 -6.98 9.87 2.26
CA VAL A 143 -5.94 10.48 3.09
C VAL A 143 -4.80 9.48 3.23
N VAL A 144 -3.61 9.92 2.84
CA VAL A 144 -2.37 9.14 2.95
C VAL A 144 -1.52 9.74 4.06
N ALA A 145 -1.22 8.96 5.10
CA ALA A 145 -0.22 9.33 6.10
C ALA A 145 1.15 8.82 5.66
N THR A 146 2.17 9.67 5.72
CA THR A 146 3.54 9.24 5.41
C THR A 146 4.09 8.36 6.53
N LEU A 147 5.26 7.74 6.31
CA LEU A 147 5.95 6.99 7.37
C LEU A 147 6.54 7.97 8.38
N GLY A 148 6.22 7.79 9.67
CA GLY A 148 6.66 8.69 10.74
C GLY A 148 8.17 8.74 10.94
N GLN A 149 8.88 7.64 10.66
CA GLN A 149 10.33 7.58 10.71
C GLN A 149 11.01 8.28 9.53
N THR A 150 10.31 8.55 8.43
CA THR A 150 10.91 9.07 7.21
C THR A 150 10.86 10.60 7.19
N ASN A 151 12.00 11.24 7.34
CA ASN A 151 12.13 12.67 7.16
C ASN A 151 12.25 12.99 5.65
N LYS A 152 11.33 13.78 5.11
CA LYS A 152 11.23 14.07 3.66
C LYS A 152 12.47 14.80 3.11
N ASP A 153 13.17 15.58 3.94
CA ASP A 153 14.29 16.42 3.53
C ASP A 153 15.63 15.66 3.56
N THR A 154 15.71 14.57 4.34
CA THR A 154 16.93 13.77 4.52
C THR A 154 16.82 12.33 4.03
N ALA A 155 15.61 11.89 3.66
CA ALA A 155 15.37 10.53 3.15
C ALA A 155 16.22 10.25 1.90
N THR A 156 16.72 9.03 1.82
CA THR A 156 17.50 8.53 0.67
C THR A 156 17.03 7.14 0.25
N GLY A 157 17.48 6.67 -0.92
CA GLY A 157 17.19 5.33 -1.39
C GLY A 157 15.70 4.99 -1.44
N ASN A 158 15.34 3.81 -0.97
CA ASN A 158 13.96 3.31 -1.03
C ASN A 158 12.98 4.15 -0.22
N GLU A 159 13.39 4.70 0.92
CA GLU A 159 12.53 5.55 1.74
C GLU A 159 12.15 6.83 1.00
N LYS A 160 13.12 7.43 0.30
CA LYS A 160 12.86 8.60 -0.55
C LYS A 160 11.89 8.29 -1.67
N LEU A 161 12.05 7.17 -2.37
CA LEU A 161 11.13 6.75 -3.44
C LEU A 161 9.70 6.60 -2.94
N ILE A 162 9.50 6.06 -1.75
CA ILE A 162 8.18 5.88 -1.17
C ILE A 162 7.55 7.23 -0.80
N ILE A 163 8.26 8.07 -0.06
CA ILE A 163 7.71 9.36 0.39
C ILE A 163 7.46 10.31 -0.79
N ASP A 164 8.35 10.34 -1.78
CA ASP A 164 8.16 11.10 -3.02
C ASP A 164 6.92 10.58 -3.78
N GLY A 165 6.73 9.26 -3.84
CA GLY A 165 5.57 8.62 -4.44
C GLY A 165 4.25 9.00 -3.75
N MET A 166 4.25 9.13 -2.41
CA MET A 166 3.09 9.59 -1.64
C MET A 166 2.77 11.05 -1.95
N PHE A 167 3.76 11.95 -1.95
CA PHE A 167 3.53 13.37 -2.27
C PHE A 167 3.09 13.56 -3.73
N ALA A 168 3.74 12.88 -4.68
CA ALA A 168 3.34 12.90 -6.09
C ALA A 168 1.90 12.40 -6.30
N PHE A 169 1.45 11.40 -5.52
CA PHE A 169 0.07 10.96 -5.51
C PHE A 169 -0.87 12.08 -5.05
N GLY A 170 -0.56 12.77 -3.94
CA GLY A 170 -1.36 13.89 -3.45
C GLY A 170 -1.44 15.04 -4.45
N ASP A 171 -0.33 15.37 -5.10
CA ASP A 171 -0.28 16.42 -6.12
C ASP A 171 -1.10 16.08 -7.36
N LYS A 172 -1.07 14.83 -7.79
CA LYS A 172 -1.86 14.33 -8.92
C LYS A 172 -3.36 14.36 -8.63
N HIS A 173 -3.78 14.11 -7.40
CA HIS A 173 -5.17 13.95 -6.99
C HIS A 173 -5.67 15.13 -6.13
N LYS A 174 -5.22 16.37 -6.44
CA LYS A 174 -5.66 17.58 -5.74
C LYS A 174 -7.20 17.69 -5.67
N GLY A 175 -7.71 17.91 -4.47
CA GLY A 175 -9.16 17.97 -4.21
C GLY A 175 -9.82 16.61 -4.01
N GLU A 176 -9.14 15.50 -4.33
CA GLU A 176 -9.62 14.14 -4.13
C GLU A 176 -8.80 13.37 -3.08
N ALA A 177 -7.53 13.71 -2.94
CA ALA A 177 -6.66 13.12 -1.92
C ALA A 177 -5.85 14.19 -1.18
N ALA A 178 -5.42 13.84 0.03
CA ALA A 178 -4.51 14.63 0.84
C ALA A 178 -3.38 13.73 1.38
N VAL A 179 -2.17 14.29 1.49
CA VAL A 179 -1.04 13.62 2.13
C VAL A 179 -0.69 14.33 3.42
N VAL A 180 -0.68 13.60 4.52
CA VAL A 180 -0.31 14.10 5.84
C VAL A 180 1.15 13.71 6.11
N TYR A 181 2.02 14.71 6.26
CA TYR A 181 3.41 14.49 6.65
C TYR A 181 3.49 14.25 8.15
N THR A 182 3.69 12.99 8.53
CA THR A 182 3.59 12.54 9.93
C THR A 182 4.90 12.56 10.70
N ASN A 183 6.06 12.70 10.05
CA ASN A 183 7.36 12.69 10.72
C ASN A 183 7.46 13.74 11.86
N PRO A 184 7.00 15.01 11.72
CA PRO A 184 7.10 15.99 12.79
C PRO A 184 6.21 15.69 14.02
N ILE A 185 5.15 14.93 13.84
CA ILE A 185 4.23 14.54 14.92
C ILE A 185 4.50 13.14 15.45
N SER A 186 5.43 12.42 14.82
CA SER A 186 5.90 11.11 15.27
C SER A 186 6.93 11.29 16.35
N MET A 187 6.53 11.11 17.58
CA MET A 187 7.45 11.07 18.71
C MET A 187 8.31 9.82 18.61
N GLY A 188 9.60 9.98 18.39
CA GLY A 188 10.55 8.89 18.20
C GLY A 188 10.31 7.75 19.17
N SER A 189 10.10 6.56 18.65
CA SER A 189 9.83 5.40 19.46
C SER A 189 11.09 4.62 19.76
N SER A 190 11.13 3.99 20.90
CA SER A 190 12.12 2.99 21.27
C SER A 190 12.10 1.75 20.37
N SER A 191 11.12 1.63 19.46
CA SER A 191 10.91 0.48 18.57
C SER A 191 11.14 0.82 17.11
N ASN A 192 12.36 1.20 16.73
CA ASN A 192 12.79 1.27 15.32
C ASN A 192 11.72 1.78 14.35
N ALA A 193 11.34 3.07 14.48
CA ALA A 193 10.53 3.68 13.45
C ALA A 193 9.01 3.45 13.51
N HIS A 194 8.50 2.88 14.56
CA HIS A 194 7.06 2.89 14.81
C HIS A 194 6.67 4.15 15.58
N TYR A 195 5.44 4.60 15.37
CA TYR A 195 4.94 5.81 15.99
C TYR A 195 4.94 5.69 17.50
N GLY A 196 5.49 6.71 18.18
CA GLY A 196 5.34 6.86 19.62
C GLY A 196 3.88 7.17 19.99
N GLY A 197 3.57 7.12 21.28
CA GLY A 197 2.21 7.17 21.79
C GLY A 197 1.39 8.44 21.54
N ASN A 198 1.90 9.39 20.72
CA ASN A 198 1.22 10.64 20.37
C ASN A 198 0.88 10.75 18.86
N ALA A 199 1.02 9.65 18.09
CA ALA A 199 0.66 9.62 16.68
C ALA A 199 -0.79 9.16 16.49
#